data_2c8e60b17d8a0ea1ce137b05192facba
#
_entry.id   2c8e60b17d8a0ea1ce137b05192facba
#
_cell.length_a   1.000
_cell.length_b   1.000
_cell.length_c   1.000
_cell.angle_alpha   90.00
_cell.angle_beta   90.00
_cell.angle_gamma   90.00
#
_symmetry.space_group_name_H-M   'P 1'
#
loop_
_entity.id
_entity.type
_entity.pdbx_description
1 polymer ?
#
loop_
_entity_poly.entity_id
_entity_poly.type
_entity_poly.pdbx_seq_one_letter_code
_entity_poly.pdbx_strand_id
1 'polypeptide(L)'
;MTGVSIETHQAWVEFPIFDAKSRSLKKAFLGKAGGSIGRNQSDVVVVEALRDITLSLKEGDRVGLVGHNGAGKSTLLRLLSGIYEPTRGTARVRGRVAPVFDLGVGMDPEISGYENIIIRGLFLGQTRKQMLAKVDEIADFTELGEYLNMPLRTYSTGMRVRLAMGVVTSIDPEILLLDEGIGAVDAEFMKKARNRLRDLVARSGILVFCSHSNEFLAQLCDTAMWIDHGTLRMQGDIEDVVRAYEGPEAGDHVKQILRELELERDPA
;
A
#
# COMPACT_ATOMS: atom_id res chain seq x y z
N MET A 1 2.63 -16.72 22.45
CA MET A 1 3.23 -16.03 21.29
C MET A 1 2.17 -15.07 20.77
N THR A 2 2.36 -13.79 20.88
CA THR A 2 1.39 -12.80 20.36
C THR A 2 1.61 -12.72 18.85
N GLY A 3 0.70 -13.34 18.08
CA GLY A 3 0.78 -13.35 16.60
C GLY A 3 0.68 -11.95 15.98
N VAL A 4 1.07 -11.83 14.70
CA VAL A 4 0.95 -10.63 13.90
C VAL A 4 -0.53 -10.29 13.72
N SER A 5 -0.94 -9.05 14.00
CA SER A 5 -2.34 -8.63 13.86
C SER A 5 -2.50 -7.13 13.62
N ILE A 6 -3.61 -6.77 12.99
CA ILE A 6 -4.10 -5.40 12.84
C ILE A 6 -5.54 -5.37 13.34
N GLU A 7 -5.85 -4.51 14.29
CA GLU A 7 -7.18 -4.35 14.85
C GLU A 7 -7.54 -2.87 14.90
N THR A 8 -8.69 -2.49 14.35
CA THR A 8 -9.27 -1.17 14.55
C THR A 8 -10.68 -1.31 15.12
N HIS A 9 -11.04 -0.42 16.01
CA HIS A 9 -12.39 -0.36 16.59
C HIS A 9 -12.90 1.05 16.52
N GLN A 10 -13.96 1.26 15.73
CA GLN A 10 -14.59 2.55 15.50
C GLN A 10 -13.56 3.67 15.25
N ALA A 11 -12.55 3.41 14.43
CA ALA A 11 -11.45 4.33 14.17
C ALA A 11 -11.88 5.44 13.20
N TRP A 12 -11.58 6.68 13.54
CA TRP A 12 -11.82 7.87 12.74
C TRP A 12 -10.48 8.55 12.42
N VAL A 13 -10.40 9.19 11.27
CA VAL A 13 -9.29 10.10 10.93
C VAL A 13 -9.88 11.38 10.36
N GLU A 14 -9.65 12.50 11.09
CA GLU A 14 -10.16 13.82 10.77
C GLU A 14 -9.00 14.79 10.56
N PHE A 15 -9.07 15.59 9.50
CA PHE A 15 -8.10 16.65 9.23
C PHE A 15 -8.75 18.02 9.45
N PRO A 16 -8.26 18.82 10.41
CA PRO A 16 -8.81 20.16 10.66
C PRO A 16 -8.44 21.12 9.54
N ILE A 17 -9.40 21.97 9.14
CA ILE A 17 -9.20 23.08 8.21
C ILE A 17 -9.07 24.37 9.00
N PHE A 18 -7.86 24.92 9.09
CA PHE A 18 -7.57 26.11 9.88
C PHE A 18 -7.75 27.43 9.11
N ASP A 19 -8.20 27.43 7.86
CA ASP A 19 -8.27 28.66 7.06
C ASP A 19 -9.60 29.40 7.30
N ALA A 20 -9.51 30.68 7.73
CA ALA A 20 -10.65 31.55 8.09
C ALA A 20 -11.58 31.91 6.92
N LYS A 21 -11.24 31.60 5.66
CA LYS A 21 -12.07 31.82 4.46
C LYS A 21 -12.85 30.58 4.00
N SER A 22 -13.18 29.71 4.92
CA SER A 22 -13.78 28.38 4.71
C SER A 22 -15.11 28.34 3.94
N ARG A 23 -15.80 29.46 3.73
CA ARG A 23 -17.04 29.49 2.92
C ARG A 23 -16.83 29.24 1.43
N SER A 24 -15.68 29.64 0.86
CA SER A 24 -15.33 29.43 -0.55
C SER A 24 -14.75 28.01 -0.79
N LEU A 25 -13.97 27.49 0.18
CA LEU A 25 -13.42 26.13 0.13
C LEU A 25 -14.52 25.07 0.25
N LYS A 26 -15.58 25.32 1.01
CA LYS A 26 -16.72 24.40 1.15
C LYS A 26 -17.36 24.04 -0.21
N LYS A 27 -17.41 24.98 -1.17
CA LYS A 27 -17.89 24.73 -2.54
C LYS A 27 -16.87 24.04 -3.45
N ALA A 28 -15.58 24.29 -3.25
CA ALA A 28 -14.50 23.70 -4.08
C ALA A 28 -14.19 22.25 -3.70
N PHE A 29 -14.26 21.90 -2.40
CA PHE A 29 -14.02 20.53 -1.92
C PHE A 29 -15.21 19.59 -2.10
N LEU A 30 -16.45 20.08 -2.02
CA LEU A 30 -17.65 19.26 -2.24
C LEU A 30 -17.76 18.63 -3.65
N GLY A 31 -16.95 19.09 -4.61
CA GLY A 31 -16.97 18.59 -5.99
C GLY A 31 -15.79 17.69 -6.39
N LYS A 32 -14.72 17.57 -5.58
CA LYS A 32 -13.49 16.90 -6.03
C LYS A 32 -12.74 16.06 -4.97
N ALA A 33 -13.06 16.20 -3.69
CA ALA A 33 -12.41 15.42 -2.62
C ALA A 33 -13.39 14.44 -2.00
N GLY A 34 -13.04 13.17 -1.96
CA GLY A 34 -13.90 12.06 -1.53
C GLY A 34 -14.15 11.93 -0.03
N GLY A 35 -13.89 12.96 0.79
CA GLY A 35 -14.20 12.97 2.22
C GLY A 35 -15.49 13.72 2.54
N SER A 36 -16.17 13.42 3.66
CA SER A 36 -17.25 14.24 4.16
C SER A 36 -16.71 15.41 5.00
N ILE A 37 -17.41 16.56 4.94
CA ILE A 37 -17.04 17.74 5.73
C ILE A 37 -17.95 17.77 6.96
N GLY A 38 -17.34 17.68 8.14
CA GLY A 38 -18.01 17.76 9.44
C GLY A 38 -17.50 18.94 10.28
N ARG A 39 -17.96 19.00 11.53
CA ARG A 39 -17.39 19.85 12.58
C ARG A 39 -17.01 18.95 13.75
N ASN A 40 -15.83 19.17 14.31
CA ASN A 40 -15.41 18.47 15.51
C ASN A 40 -16.09 19.07 16.77
N GLN A 41 -15.81 18.48 17.93
CA GLN A 41 -16.35 18.94 19.23
C GLN A 41 -15.97 20.40 19.57
N SER A 42 -14.96 20.97 18.92
CA SER A 42 -14.51 22.35 19.10
C SER A 42 -15.04 23.31 18.02
N ASP A 43 -16.08 22.93 17.27
CA ASP A 43 -16.72 23.70 16.17
C ASP A 43 -15.76 24.02 14.99
N VAL A 44 -14.60 23.35 14.91
CA VAL A 44 -13.66 23.46 13.80
C VAL A 44 -14.16 22.62 12.62
N VAL A 45 -14.11 23.19 11.42
CA VAL A 45 -14.43 22.44 10.18
C VAL A 45 -13.35 21.40 9.95
N VAL A 46 -13.76 20.16 9.78
CA VAL A 46 -12.86 19.01 9.54
C VAL A 46 -13.22 18.28 8.25
N VAL A 47 -12.24 17.71 7.60
CA VAL A 47 -12.42 16.67 6.57
C VAL A 47 -12.36 15.32 7.26
N GLU A 48 -13.49 14.61 7.30
CA GLU A 48 -13.58 13.25 7.82
C GLU A 48 -13.09 12.30 6.73
N ALA A 49 -11.81 11.93 6.78
CA ALA A 49 -11.19 11.07 5.79
C ALA A 49 -11.48 9.59 6.04
N LEU A 50 -11.61 9.18 7.30
CA LEU A 50 -12.09 7.86 7.71
C LEU A 50 -13.14 7.99 8.80
N ARG A 51 -14.17 7.15 8.73
CA ARG A 51 -15.32 7.17 9.66
C ARG A 51 -15.68 5.76 10.10
N ASP A 52 -15.63 5.54 11.42
CA ASP A 52 -16.11 4.31 12.07
C ASP A 52 -15.51 3.03 11.46
N ILE A 53 -14.20 3.04 11.20
CA ILE A 53 -13.51 1.88 10.63
C ILE A 53 -13.28 0.84 11.73
N THR A 54 -13.97 -0.31 11.58
CA THR A 54 -13.77 -1.48 12.43
C THR A 54 -13.35 -2.66 11.55
N LEU A 55 -12.14 -3.17 11.77
CA LEU A 55 -11.60 -4.33 11.07
C LEU A 55 -10.64 -5.11 11.96
N SER A 56 -10.45 -6.37 11.64
CA SER A 56 -9.49 -7.26 12.28
C SER A 56 -8.81 -8.12 11.24
N LEU A 57 -7.48 -8.04 11.18
CA LEU A 57 -6.64 -8.84 10.30
C LEU A 57 -5.64 -9.64 11.14
N LYS A 58 -5.40 -10.87 10.73
CA LYS A 58 -4.51 -11.83 11.37
C LYS A 58 -3.46 -12.34 10.40
N GLU A 59 -2.48 -13.02 10.92
CA GLU A 59 -1.44 -13.68 10.13
C GLU A 59 -2.06 -14.61 9.09
N GLY A 60 -1.61 -14.49 7.84
CA GLY A 60 -2.15 -15.18 6.67
C GLY A 60 -3.10 -14.33 5.83
N ASP A 61 -3.68 -13.25 6.35
CA ASP A 61 -4.64 -12.45 5.60
C ASP A 61 -3.98 -11.69 4.45
N ARG A 62 -4.62 -11.76 3.27
CA ARG A 62 -4.23 -11.09 2.02
C ARG A 62 -5.42 -10.27 1.53
N VAL A 63 -5.38 -8.96 1.75
CA VAL A 63 -6.56 -8.09 1.58
C VAL A 63 -6.32 -7.02 0.54
N GLY A 64 -7.16 -7.00 -0.50
CA GLY A 64 -7.22 -5.94 -1.49
C GLY A 64 -8.05 -4.76 -1.00
N LEU A 65 -7.64 -3.51 -1.30
CA LEU A 65 -8.46 -2.32 -1.07
C LEU A 65 -8.99 -1.79 -2.40
N VAL A 66 -10.31 -1.72 -2.53
CA VAL A 66 -11.00 -1.15 -3.69
C VAL A 66 -11.83 0.07 -3.28
N GLY A 67 -12.11 0.94 -4.25
CA GLY A 67 -12.87 2.17 -4.05
C GLY A 67 -12.37 3.30 -4.94
N HIS A 68 -13.20 4.32 -5.16
CA HIS A 68 -12.88 5.47 -6.02
C HIS A 68 -11.70 6.32 -5.48
N ASN A 69 -11.14 7.19 -6.34
CA ASN A 69 -10.12 8.14 -5.92
C ASN A 69 -10.69 9.09 -4.85
N GLY A 70 -9.95 9.24 -3.72
CA GLY A 70 -10.43 10.01 -2.58
C GLY A 70 -11.39 9.25 -1.64
N ALA A 71 -11.66 7.96 -1.86
CA ALA A 71 -12.49 7.15 -0.97
C ALA A 71 -11.92 6.99 0.45
N GLY A 72 -10.61 7.22 0.65
CA GLY A 72 -9.93 7.06 1.95
C GLY A 72 -8.92 5.91 1.99
N LYS A 73 -8.67 5.19 0.88
CA LYS A 73 -7.78 4.02 0.82
C LYS A 73 -6.36 4.32 1.35
N SER A 74 -5.70 5.34 0.81
CA SER A 74 -4.35 5.74 1.26
C SER A 74 -4.34 6.28 2.69
N THR A 75 -5.44 6.87 3.16
CA THR A 75 -5.58 7.28 4.56
C THR A 75 -5.70 6.06 5.48
N LEU A 76 -6.44 5.03 5.05
CA LEU A 76 -6.53 3.77 5.77
C LEU A 76 -5.17 3.09 5.86
N LEU A 77 -4.43 2.97 4.77
CA LEU A 77 -3.08 2.42 4.79
C LEU A 77 -2.15 3.18 5.74
N ARG A 78 -2.23 4.52 5.79
CA ARG A 78 -1.44 5.33 6.74
C ARG A 78 -1.89 5.16 8.19
N LEU A 79 -3.18 4.96 8.46
CA LEU A 79 -3.68 4.58 9.79
C LEU A 79 -3.12 3.21 10.21
N LEU A 80 -3.20 2.21 9.33
CA LEU A 80 -2.71 0.86 9.61
C LEU A 80 -1.18 0.79 9.74
N SER A 81 -0.44 1.74 9.15
CA SER A 81 1.01 1.84 9.31
C SER A 81 1.46 2.60 10.56
N GLY A 82 0.52 3.20 11.31
CA GLY A 82 0.82 4.05 12.45
C GLY A 82 1.36 5.44 12.10
N ILE A 83 1.32 5.85 10.81
CA ILE A 83 1.64 7.23 10.38
C ILE A 83 0.56 8.19 10.87
N TYR A 84 -0.70 7.77 10.85
CA TYR A 84 -1.80 8.51 11.45
C TYR A 84 -2.30 7.79 12.70
N GLU A 85 -2.51 8.56 13.76
CA GLU A 85 -3.26 8.11 14.91
C GLU A 85 -4.76 8.34 14.68
N PRO A 86 -5.64 7.45 15.14
CA PRO A 86 -7.08 7.69 15.05
C PRO A 86 -7.48 8.89 15.91
N THR A 87 -8.29 9.80 15.36
CA THR A 87 -8.83 10.95 16.11
C THR A 87 -9.92 10.54 17.10
N ARG A 88 -10.59 9.42 16.81
CA ARG A 88 -11.56 8.74 17.70
C ARG A 88 -11.45 7.23 17.47
N GLY A 89 -11.86 6.45 18.47
CA GLY A 89 -11.73 5.00 18.44
C GLY A 89 -10.31 4.53 18.73
N THR A 90 -9.94 3.34 18.27
CA THR A 90 -8.60 2.77 18.48
C THR A 90 -8.09 2.05 17.25
N ALA A 91 -6.75 2.06 17.07
CA ALA A 91 -6.04 1.22 16.11
C ALA A 91 -4.86 0.56 16.84
N ARG A 92 -4.72 -0.75 16.69
CA ARG A 92 -3.63 -1.53 17.29
C ARG A 92 -3.00 -2.39 16.22
N VAL A 93 -1.70 -2.26 16.07
CA VAL A 93 -0.90 -3.03 15.11
C VAL A 93 0.19 -3.76 15.87
N ARG A 94 0.28 -5.07 15.67
CA ARG A 94 1.31 -5.93 16.27
C ARG A 94 2.10 -6.59 15.16
N GLY A 95 3.37 -6.28 15.08
CA GLY A 95 4.29 -6.74 14.04
C GLY A 95 5.03 -5.59 13.37
N ARG A 96 6.10 -5.93 12.62
CA ARG A 96 6.90 -4.95 11.89
C ARG A 96 6.19 -4.61 10.58
N VAL A 97 5.77 -3.34 10.46
CA VAL A 97 5.09 -2.82 9.27
C VAL A 97 6.11 -2.31 8.27
N ALA A 98 6.02 -2.76 7.03
CA ALA A 98 6.71 -2.18 5.89
C ALA A 98 5.69 -1.43 5.00
N PRO A 99 5.57 -0.10 5.16
CA PRO A 99 4.70 0.71 4.33
C PRO A 99 5.41 1.04 3.01
N VAL A 100 4.81 0.66 1.89
CA VAL A 100 5.30 0.93 0.54
C VAL A 100 4.24 1.75 -0.19
N PHE A 101 4.16 3.04 0.12
CA PHE A 101 3.19 3.97 -0.44
C PHE A 101 3.76 4.82 -1.56
N ASP A 102 5.06 5.00 -1.55
CA ASP A 102 5.82 5.70 -2.58
C ASP A 102 7.21 5.06 -2.66
N LEU A 103 7.56 4.59 -3.83
CA LEU A 103 8.85 3.94 -4.07
C LEU A 103 10.04 4.88 -3.88
N GLY A 104 9.85 6.20 -3.96
CA GLY A 104 10.91 7.20 -3.78
C GLY A 104 11.15 7.65 -2.34
N VAL A 105 10.21 7.41 -1.43
CA VAL A 105 10.32 7.88 -0.03
C VAL A 105 11.48 7.20 0.70
N GLY A 106 12.27 7.99 1.41
CA GLY A 106 13.44 7.52 2.17
C GLY A 106 14.70 7.32 1.32
N MET A 107 14.73 7.86 0.10
CA MET A 107 15.92 7.95 -0.74
C MET A 107 16.45 9.38 -0.79
N ASP A 108 17.77 9.54 -0.80
CA ASP A 108 18.46 10.82 -0.90
C ASP A 108 19.04 10.99 -2.31
N PRO A 109 18.65 12.04 -3.06
CA PRO A 109 19.13 12.28 -4.40
C PRO A 109 20.63 12.60 -4.49
N GLU A 110 21.28 13.03 -3.40
CA GLU A 110 22.67 13.51 -3.41
C GLU A 110 23.69 12.39 -3.18
N ILE A 111 23.26 11.22 -2.72
CA ILE A 111 24.14 10.07 -2.46
C ILE A 111 24.00 8.99 -3.53
N SER A 112 24.92 8.03 -3.54
CA SER A 112 24.98 6.94 -4.50
C SER A 112 23.81 5.96 -4.39
N GLY A 113 23.59 5.15 -5.45
CA GLY A 113 22.61 4.07 -5.42
C GLY A 113 22.91 3.04 -4.32
N TYR A 114 24.18 2.67 -4.12
CA TYR A 114 24.58 1.77 -3.04
C TYR A 114 24.24 2.32 -1.65
N GLU A 115 24.48 3.59 -1.40
CA GLU A 115 24.11 4.22 -0.12
C GLU A 115 22.60 4.31 0.04
N ASN A 116 21.86 4.55 -1.05
CA ASN A 116 20.40 4.58 -1.05
C ASN A 116 19.80 3.18 -0.76
N ILE A 117 20.42 2.07 -1.21
CA ILE A 117 20.03 0.73 -0.81
C ILE A 117 20.02 0.60 0.71
N ILE A 118 21.09 1.05 1.37
CA ILE A 118 21.20 0.97 2.83
C ILE A 118 20.17 1.86 3.53
N ILE A 119 20.11 3.14 3.16
CA ILE A 119 19.22 4.13 3.79
C ILE A 119 17.76 3.72 3.63
N ARG A 120 17.36 3.31 2.43
CA ARG A 120 15.99 2.84 2.18
C ARG A 120 15.64 1.61 2.98
N GLY A 121 16.58 0.66 3.11
CA GLY A 121 16.39 -0.52 3.95
C GLY A 121 16.21 -0.17 5.42
N LEU A 122 17.01 0.77 5.96
CA LEU A 122 16.84 1.30 7.31
C LEU A 122 15.45 1.92 7.51
N PHE A 123 15.00 2.71 6.53
CA PHE A 123 13.67 3.32 6.54
C PHE A 123 12.54 2.27 6.58
N LEU A 124 12.77 1.11 5.95
CA LEU A 124 11.85 -0.04 5.96
C LEU A 124 12.04 -0.96 7.19
N GLY A 125 12.74 -0.48 8.23
CA GLY A 125 12.90 -1.20 9.49
C GLY A 125 13.97 -2.29 9.49
N GLN A 126 14.84 -2.35 8.47
CA GLN A 126 15.98 -3.26 8.44
C GLN A 126 17.17 -2.69 9.20
N THR A 127 18.05 -3.53 9.69
CA THR A 127 19.35 -3.09 10.25
C THR A 127 20.37 -2.88 9.13
N ARG A 128 21.37 -2.02 9.39
CA ARG A 128 22.48 -1.80 8.45
C ARG A 128 23.17 -3.13 8.07
N LYS A 129 23.37 -4.04 9.04
CA LYS A 129 23.98 -5.34 8.81
C LYS A 129 23.17 -6.21 7.84
N GLN A 130 21.84 -6.22 8.00
CA GLN A 130 20.94 -6.96 7.11
C GLN A 130 21.00 -6.39 5.68
N MET A 131 20.99 -5.07 5.54
CA MET A 131 21.05 -4.45 4.22
C MET A 131 22.40 -4.66 3.54
N LEU A 132 23.52 -4.56 4.26
CA LEU A 132 24.85 -4.85 3.69
C LEU A 132 24.95 -6.26 3.15
N ALA A 133 24.31 -7.24 3.80
CA ALA A 133 24.29 -8.63 3.32
C ALA A 133 23.42 -8.83 2.05
N LYS A 134 22.57 -7.89 1.70
CA LYS A 134 21.64 -7.96 0.55
C LYS A 134 22.06 -7.03 -0.60
N VAL A 135 23.10 -6.21 -0.43
CA VAL A 135 23.51 -5.20 -1.42
C VAL A 135 23.79 -5.82 -2.79
N ASP A 136 24.56 -6.90 -2.85
CA ASP A 136 24.95 -7.53 -4.11
C ASP A 136 23.72 -8.13 -4.83
N GLU A 137 22.84 -8.81 -4.10
CA GLU A 137 21.58 -9.33 -4.62
C GLU A 137 20.69 -8.22 -5.20
N ILE A 138 20.60 -7.09 -4.48
CA ILE A 138 19.82 -5.93 -4.92
C ILE A 138 20.46 -5.32 -6.17
N ALA A 139 21.77 -5.16 -6.18
CA ALA A 139 22.52 -4.62 -7.33
C ALA A 139 22.28 -5.46 -8.59
N ASP A 140 22.39 -6.78 -8.49
CA ASP A 140 22.17 -7.72 -9.59
C ASP A 140 20.72 -7.64 -10.10
N PHE A 141 19.75 -7.55 -9.18
CA PHE A 141 18.34 -7.45 -9.54
C PHE A 141 18.02 -6.18 -10.32
N THR A 142 18.60 -5.05 -9.92
CA THR A 142 18.31 -3.74 -10.53
C THR A 142 18.88 -3.58 -11.94
N GLU A 143 19.94 -4.32 -12.28
CA GLU A 143 20.66 -4.24 -13.54
C GLU A 143 21.20 -2.83 -13.83
N LEU A 144 21.50 -2.05 -12.79
CA LEU A 144 21.99 -0.68 -12.93
C LEU A 144 23.49 -0.59 -13.11
N GLY A 145 24.25 -1.65 -12.79
CA GLY A 145 25.69 -1.72 -12.97
C GLY A 145 26.44 -0.53 -12.33
N GLU A 146 27.32 0.11 -13.10
CA GLU A 146 28.13 1.25 -12.63
C GLU A 146 27.30 2.48 -12.19
N TYR A 147 26.04 2.59 -12.61
CA TYR A 147 25.18 3.68 -12.13
C TYR A 147 24.97 3.63 -10.62
N LEU A 148 25.09 2.45 -9.98
CA LEU A 148 24.97 2.34 -8.52
C LEU A 148 26.04 3.14 -7.76
N ASN A 149 27.16 3.49 -8.40
CA ASN A 149 28.18 4.37 -7.83
C ASN A 149 27.84 5.87 -7.99
N MET A 150 26.83 6.21 -8.80
CA MET A 150 26.47 7.58 -9.12
C MET A 150 25.38 8.11 -8.18
N PRO A 151 25.32 9.44 -7.93
CA PRO A 151 24.25 10.06 -7.16
C PRO A 151 22.87 9.80 -7.80
N LEU A 152 21.86 9.55 -6.96
CA LEU A 152 20.51 9.19 -7.40
C LEU A 152 19.84 10.28 -8.27
N ARG A 153 20.24 11.55 -8.12
CA ARG A 153 19.75 12.65 -8.97
C ARG A 153 20.06 12.45 -10.46
N THR A 154 21.07 11.64 -10.79
CA THR A 154 21.44 11.34 -12.19
C THR A 154 20.59 10.23 -12.81
N TYR A 155 19.76 9.55 -12.01
CA TYR A 155 18.96 8.42 -12.47
C TYR A 155 17.70 8.90 -13.20
N SER A 156 17.33 8.16 -14.27
CA SER A 156 16.02 8.26 -14.88
C SER A 156 14.92 7.78 -13.89
N THR A 157 13.68 8.10 -14.20
CA THR A 157 12.53 7.61 -13.39
C THR A 157 12.52 6.09 -13.33
N GLY A 158 12.75 5.41 -14.46
CA GLY A 158 12.80 3.93 -14.51
C GLY A 158 13.93 3.35 -13.65
N MET A 159 15.13 3.95 -13.66
CA MET A 159 16.25 3.52 -12.83
C MET A 159 15.94 3.67 -11.32
N ARG A 160 15.28 4.76 -10.93
CA ARG A 160 14.85 4.97 -9.53
C ARG A 160 13.83 3.93 -9.10
N VAL A 161 12.87 3.60 -9.96
CA VAL A 161 11.89 2.54 -9.68
C VAL A 161 12.57 1.17 -9.58
N ARG A 162 13.51 0.85 -10.47
CA ARG A 162 14.28 -0.40 -10.39
C ARG A 162 15.03 -0.53 -9.06
N LEU A 163 15.73 0.53 -8.64
CA LEU A 163 16.44 0.55 -7.35
C LEU A 163 15.48 0.36 -6.18
N ALA A 164 14.39 1.14 -6.16
CA ALA A 164 13.38 1.07 -5.10
C ALA A 164 12.74 -0.31 -4.99
N MET A 165 12.37 -0.92 -6.12
CA MET A 165 11.83 -2.28 -6.17
C MET A 165 12.83 -3.32 -5.69
N GLY A 166 14.12 -3.17 -6.05
CA GLY A 166 15.18 -4.06 -5.55
C GLY A 166 15.25 -4.07 -4.03
N VAL A 167 15.21 -2.89 -3.41
CA VAL A 167 15.24 -2.76 -1.95
C VAL A 167 13.96 -3.29 -1.32
N VAL A 168 12.79 -2.84 -1.79
CA VAL A 168 11.50 -3.24 -1.22
C VAL A 168 11.29 -4.75 -1.28
N THR A 169 11.65 -5.38 -2.38
CA THR A 169 11.44 -6.83 -2.54
C THR A 169 12.50 -7.69 -1.83
N SER A 170 13.54 -7.09 -1.30
CA SER A 170 14.59 -7.80 -0.54
C SER A 170 14.31 -7.95 0.96
N ILE A 171 13.31 -7.23 1.51
CA ILE A 171 12.99 -7.29 2.93
C ILE A 171 12.04 -8.44 3.28
N ASP A 172 11.93 -8.74 4.57
CA ASP A 172 11.03 -9.77 5.11
C ASP A 172 10.08 -9.11 6.14
N PRO A 173 8.97 -8.47 5.68
CA PRO A 173 8.04 -7.79 6.56
C PRO A 173 7.07 -8.75 7.22
N GLU A 174 6.65 -8.45 8.46
CA GLU A 174 5.54 -9.15 9.11
C GLU A 174 4.20 -8.62 8.59
N ILE A 175 4.12 -7.31 8.34
CA ILE A 175 2.94 -6.64 7.75
C ILE A 175 3.42 -5.82 6.56
N LEU A 176 2.87 -6.12 5.38
CA LEU A 176 3.16 -5.41 4.14
C LEU A 176 1.95 -4.56 3.73
N LEU A 177 2.14 -3.26 3.65
CA LEU A 177 1.12 -2.32 3.19
C LEU A 177 1.57 -1.69 1.87
N LEU A 178 0.86 -2.00 0.79
CA LEU A 178 1.18 -1.52 -0.55
C LEU A 178 0.12 -0.52 -1.02
N ASP A 179 0.53 0.65 -1.48
CA ASP A 179 -0.32 1.59 -2.21
C ASP A 179 0.06 1.58 -3.70
N GLU A 180 -0.86 1.93 -4.57
CA GLU A 180 -0.66 1.96 -6.00
C GLU A 180 0.47 2.92 -6.39
N GLY A 181 1.53 2.41 -6.98
CA GLY A 181 2.71 3.21 -7.32
C GLY A 181 3.81 2.44 -8.05
N ILE A 182 3.55 1.17 -8.39
CA ILE A 182 4.50 0.36 -9.17
C ILE A 182 4.32 0.68 -10.66
N GLY A 183 4.53 1.95 -11.04
CA GLY A 183 4.35 2.43 -12.41
C GLY A 183 5.67 2.74 -13.11
N ALA A 184 5.62 2.80 -14.47
CA ALA A 184 6.63 3.36 -15.38
C ALA A 184 8.01 2.68 -15.40
N VAL A 185 8.04 1.35 -15.54
CA VAL A 185 9.24 0.58 -15.92
C VAL A 185 8.97 -0.19 -17.22
N ASP A 186 10.01 -0.58 -17.93
CA ASP A 186 9.85 -1.44 -19.11
C ASP A 186 9.20 -2.80 -18.79
N ALA A 187 8.59 -3.42 -19.80
CA ALA A 187 7.76 -4.61 -19.63
C ALA A 187 8.58 -5.83 -19.11
N GLU A 188 9.84 -5.94 -19.49
CA GLU A 188 10.70 -7.05 -19.08
C GLU A 188 11.03 -6.97 -17.58
N PHE A 189 11.45 -5.79 -17.13
CA PHE A 189 11.71 -5.57 -15.71
C PHE A 189 10.42 -5.71 -14.87
N MET A 190 9.27 -5.26 -15.40
CA MET A 190 7.98 -5.42 -14.71
C MET A 190 7.63 -6.88 -14.45
N LYS A 191 7.92 -7.79 -15.42
CA LYS A 191 7.69 -9.23 -15.20
C LYS A 191 8.58 -9.76 -14.05
N LYS A 192 9.86 -9.39 -14.05
CA LYS A 192 10.83 -9.74 -13.00
C LYS A 192 10.43 -9.18 -11.64
N ALA A 193 9.99 -7.91 -11.59
CA ALA A 193 9.54 -7.23 -10.40
C ALA A 193 8.25 -7.85 -9.82
N ARG A 194 7.27 -8.21 -10.66
CA ARG A 194 6.04 -8.89 -10.24
C ARG A 194 6.32 -10.24 -9.59
N ASN A 195 7.20 -11.06 -10.17
CA ASN A 195 7.55 -12.34 -9.57
C ASN A 195 8.17 -12.14 -8.18
N ARG A 196 9.13 -11.22 -8.07
CA ARG A 196 9.77 -10.92 -6.80
C ARG A 196 8.83 -10.31 -5.76
N LEU A 197 7.82 -9.54 -6.20
CA LEU A 197 6.76 -9.04 -5.33
C LEU A 197 5.84 -10.18 -4.84
N ARG A 198 5.51 -11.15 -5.68
CA ARG A 198 4.78 -12.36 -5.25
C ARG A 198 5.55 -13.11 -4.15
N ASP A 199 6.87 -13.28 -4.31
CA ASP A 199 7.70 -13.91 -3.30
C ASP A 199 7.74 -13.11 -1.98
N LEU A 200 7.78 -11.78 -2.08
CA LEU A 200 7.68 -10.89 -0.91
C LEU A 200 6.35 -11.06 -0.19
N VAL A 201 5.24 -11.05 -0.93
CA VAL A 201 3.90 -11.27 -0.39
C VAL A 201 3.79 -12.64 0.26
N ALA A 202 4.31 -13.70 -0.36
CA ALA A 202 4.29 -15.05 0.20
C ALA A 202 5.04 -15.15 1.56
N ARG A 203 6.10 -14.36 1.75
CA ARG A 203 6.87 -14.32 3.00
C ARG A 203 6.28 -13.36 4.04
N SER A 204 5.36 -12.47 3.68
CA SER A 204 4.75 -11.55 4.64
C SER A 204 3.67 -12.24 5.49
N GLY A 205 3.52 -11.81 6.75
CA GLY A 205 2.46 -12.29 7.63
C GLY A 205 1.08 -11.77 7.20
N ILE A 206 0.94 -10.47 7.01
CA ILE A 206 -0.29 -9.82 6.53
C ILE A 206 0.04 -8.97 5.31
N LEU A 207 -0.85 -8.99 4.30
CA LEU A 207 -0.83 -8.07 3.17
C LEU A 207 -2.10 -7.20 3.18
N VAL A 208 -1.93 -5.87 3.03
CA VAL A 208 -3.01 -4.97 2.61
C VAL A 208 -2.54 -4.22 1.35
N PHE A 209 -3.23 -4.43 0.25
CA PHE A 209 -2.81 -3.94 -1.06
C PHE A 209 -3.90 -3.11 -1.73
N CYS A 210 -3.58 -1.86 -2.07
CA CYS A 210 -4.43 -0.97 -2.86
C CYS A 210 -3.99 -0.98 -4.31
N SER A 211 -4.87 -1.34 -5.23
CA SER A 211 -4.64 -1.26 -6.67
C SER A 211 -5.93 -0.99 -7.44
N HIS A 212 -5.80 -0.37 -8.63
CA HIS A 212 -6.88 -0.25 -9.61
C HIS A 212 -6.87 -1.41 -10.64
N SER A 213 -5.90 -2.32 -10.56
CA SER A 213 -5.86 -3.52 -11.40
C SER A 213 -6.49 -4.70 -10.67
N ASN A 214 -7.70 -5.08 -11.07
CA ASN A 214 -8.40 -6.26 -10.54
C ASN A 214 -7.60 -7.55 -10.77
N GLU A 215 -6.90 -7.65 -11.92
CA GLU A 215 -6.00 -8.76 -12.20
C GLU A 215 -4.89 -8.87 -11.14
N PHE A 216 -4.26 -7.75 -10.80
CA PHE A 216 -3.16 -7.76 -9.84
C PHE A 216 -3.64 -7.96 -8.40
N LEU A 217 -4.84 -7.45 -8.06
CA LEU A 217 -5.49 -7.76 -6.78
C LEU A 217 -5.79 -9.26 -6.66
N ALA A 218 -6.41 -9.87 -7.67
CA ALA A 218 -6.74 -11.29 -7.66
C ALA A 218 -5.51 -12.22 -7.60
N GLN A 219 -4.35 -11.77 -8.11
CA GLN A 219 -3.11 -12.55 -8.02
C GLN A 219 -2.48 -12.57 -6.64
N LEU A 220 -2.75 -11.55 -5.80
CA LEU A 220 -2.06 -11.34 -4.52
C LEU A 220 -2.98 -11.38 -3.30
N CYS A 221 -4.30 -11.26 -3.49
CA CYS A 221 -5.27 -11.14 -2.41
C CYS A 221 -6.37 -12.19 -2.53
N ASP A 222 -6.76 -12.76 -1.40
CA ASP A 222 -7.86 -13.72 -1.30
C ASP A 222 -9.19 -13.00 -0.98
N THR A 223 -9.11 -11.90 -0.23
CA THR A 223 -10.24 -11.08 0.19
C THR A 223 -10.05 -9.63 -0.21
N ALA A 224 -11.12 -8.85 -0.15
CA ALA A 224 -11.06 -7.42 -0.39
C ALA A 224 -11.93 -6.62 0.59
N MET A 225 -11.63 -5.32 0.68
CA MET A 225 -12.40 -4.31 1.39
C MET A 225 -12.77 -3.18 0.42
N TRP A 226 -14.05 -2.86 0.34
CA TRP A 226 -14.54 -1.70 -0.39
C TRP A 226 -14.66 -0.51 0.55
N ILE A 227 -13.84 0.51 0.30
CA ILE A 227 -13.89 1.79 1.01
C ILE A 227 -14.64 2.80 0.13
N ASP A 228 -15.65 3.44 0.74
CA ASP A 228 -16.45 4.47 0.09
C ASP A 228 -16.65 5.66 1.02
N HIS A 229 -16.23 6.85 0.56
CA HIS A 229 -16.33 8.09 1.32
C HIS A 229 -15.87 7.97 2.79
N GLY A 230 -14.75 7.28 3.02
CA GLY A 230 -14.15 7.09 4.35
C GLY A 230 -14.81 6.01 5.21
N THR A 231 -15.75 5.23 4.70
CA THR A 231 -16.40 4.12 5.41
C THR A 231 -16.09 2.78 4.76
N LEU A 232 -16.02 1.73 5.56
CA LEU A 232 -15.95 0.34 5.08
C LEU A 232 -17.37 -0.10 4.68
N ARG A 233 -17.61 -0.28 3.37
CA ARG A 233 -18.91 -0.68 2.83
C ARG A 233 -19.11 -2.18 2.82
N MET A 234 -18.06 -2.90 2.43
CA MET A 234 -18.10 -4.35 2.30
C MET A 234 -16.71 -4.92 2.55
N GLN A 235 -16.66 -6.09 3.15
CA GLN A 235 -15.47 -6.93 3.29
C GLN A 235 -15.87 -8.37 3.02
N GLY A 236 -15.07 -9.11 2.26
CA GLY A 236 -15.35 -10.51 1.92
C GLY A 236 -14.43 -11.00 0.82
N ASP A 237 -14.85 -12.07 0.15
CA ASP A 237 -14.14 -12.64 -0.99
C ASP A 237 -13.94 -11.58 -2.07
N ILE A 238 -12.77 -11.60 -2.71
CA ILE A 238 -12.39 -10.56 -3.66
C ILE A 238 -13.35 -10.51 -4.87
N GLU A 239 -13.84 -11.66 -5.34
CA GLU A 239 -14.83 -11.73 -6.43
C GLU A 239 -16.10 -10.95 -6.07
N ASP A 240 -16.65 -11.22 -4.86
CA ASP A 240 -17.91 -10.62 -4.40
C ASP A 240 -17.79 -9.12 -4.19
N VAL A 241 -16.67 -8.68 -3.59
CA VAL A 241 -16.42 -7.26 -3.30
C VAL A 241 -16.21 -6.48 -4.60
N VAL A 242 -15.42 -7.00 -5.56
CA VAL A 242 -15.20 -6.36 -6.86
C VAL A 242 -16.50 -6.32 -7.66
N ARG A 243 -17.29 -7.39 -7.65
CA ARG A 243 -18.63 -7.44 -8.26
C ARG A 243 -19.57 -6.38 -7.69
N ALA A 244 -19.55 -6.19 -6.38
CA ALA A 244 -20.38 -5.17 -5.73
C ALA A 244 -19.93 -3.74 -6.04
N TYR A 245 -18.61 -3.52 -6.21
CA TYR A 245 -18.03 -2.20 -6.45
C TYR A 245 -18.07 -1.78 -7.92
N GLU A 246 -17.67 -2.67 -8.85
CA GLU A 246 -17.50 -2.34 -10.28
C GLU A 246 -18.57 -2.96 -11.19
N GLY A 247 -19.35 -3.89 -10.67
CA GLY A 247 -20.40 -4.59 -11.40
C GLY A 247 -20.10 -6.04 -11.76
N PRO A 248 -21.10 -6.74 -12.35
CA PRO A 248 -21.02 -8.20 -12.58
C PRO A 248 -19.83 -8.62 -13.47
N GLU A 249 -19.56 -7.87 -14.54
CA GLU A 249 -18.51 -8.19 -15.51
C GLU A 249 -17.12 -8.20 -14.86
N ALA A 250 -16.84 -7.24 -13.96
CA ALA A 250 -15.59 -7.17 -13.23
C ALA A 250 -15.44 -8.36 -12.26
N GLY A 251 -16.51 -8.73 -11.54
CA GLY A 251 -16.52 -9.91 -10.70
C GLY A 251 -16.28 -11.21 -11.47
N ASP A 252 -16.92 -11.37 -12.64
CA ASP A 252 -16.74 -12.55 -13.51
C ASP A 252 -15.30 -12.64 -14.04
N HIS A 253 -14.68 -11.48 -14.36
CA HIS A 253 -13.28 -11.44 -14.77
C HIS A 253 -12.34 -11.87 -13.63
N VAL A 254 -12.55 -11.38 -12.40
CA VAL A 254 -11.78 -11.81 -11.22
C VAL A 254 -11.93 -13.32 -11.00
N LYS A 255 -13.14 -13.85 -11.10
CA LYS A 255 -13.40 -15.29 -10.99
C LYS A 255 -12.63 -16.11 -12.02
N GLN A 256 -12.57 -15.64 -13.25
CA GLN A 256 -11.80 -16.31 -14.31
C GLN A 256 -10.30 -16.35 -13.94
N ILE A 257 -9.73 -15.23 -13.48
CA ILE A 257 -8.31 -15.15 -13.07
C ILE A 257 -8.03 -16.13 -11.93
N LEU A 258 -8.89 -16.16 -10.91
CA LEU A 258 -8.72 -17.08 -9.78
C LEU A 258 -8.71 -18.55 -10.21
N ARG A 259 -9.59 -18.94 -11.15
CA ARG A 259 -9.62 -20.31 -11.70
C ARG A 259 -8.34 -20.63 -12.50
N GLU A 260 -7.82 -19.70 -13.29
CA GLU A 260 -6.58 -19.88 -14.03
C GLU A 260 -5.39 -20.07 -13.07
N LEU A 261 -5.33 -19.30 -11.98
CA LEU A 261 -4.31 -19.43 -10.94
C LEU A 261 -4.40 -20.77 -10.17
N GLU A 262 -5.60 -21.27 -9.91
CA GLU A 262 -5.80 -22.59 -9.29
C GLU A 262 -5.28 -23.73 -10.19
N LEU A 263 -5.54 -23.66 -11.49
CA LEU A 263 -5.06 -24.64 -12.47
C LEU A 263 -3.52 -24.61 -12.62
N GLU A 264 -2.89 -23.46 -12.46
CA GLU A 264 -1.42 -23.33 -12.48
C GLU A 264 -0.77 -23.91 -11.20
N ARG A 265 -1.46 -23.89 -10.07
CA ARG A 265 -0.97 -24.40 -8.77
C ARG A 265 -1.08 -25.92 -8.63
N ASP A 266 -2.03 -26.54 -9.32
CA ASP A 266 -2.28 -28.00 -9.28
C ASP A 266 -2.33 -28.54 -10.73
N PRO A 267 -1.18 -28.62 -11.43
CA PRO A 267 -1.10 -29.24 -12.75
C PRO A 267 -1.29 -30.76 -12.55
N ALA A 268 -2.42 -31.31 -13.02
CA ALA A 268 -2.82 -32.73 -12.93
C ALA A 268 -1.75 -33.69 -13.48
#